data_bba3496299eb877f47921188a1a49dc3
#
_entry.id   bba3496299eb877f47921188a1a49dc3
#
_cell.length_a   1.000
_cell.length_b   1.000
_cell.length_c   1.000
_cell.angle_alpha   90.00
_cell.angle_beta   90.00
_cell.angle_gamma   90.00
#
_symmetry.space_group_name_H-M   'P 1'
#
loop_
_entity.id
_entity.type
_entity.pdbx_description
1 polymer ?
#
loop_
_entity_poly.entity_id
_entity_poly.type
_entity_poly.pdbx_seq_one_letter_code
_entity_poly.pdbx_strand_id
1 'polypeptide(L)'
;TDASGGALTLTSGPTFSSGTNGATAASLPPGETLTYTASFTITQAVINAGGVKNTATASGKDPANNTVSDQSDNGNDTDGNTTNDDTVTAIGAAPALKTVKTATSTGSKVGDPINYTITVKNTGNVTISNVTVADTLTDASGGALTLTSGPTFSSGTNGATAASLPPGETLTYTASFTITQAVINAGGVKNTATASGKDPANNTVSDQSDDGDDADGNTTNDETVTSIGATAALDTVKTAA
;
A
#
# COMPACT_ATOMS: atom_id res chain seq x y z
N THR A 1 -7.92 19.72 11.73
CA THR A 1 -6.96 19.48 10.63
C THR A 1 -6.49 18.04 10.64
N ASP A 2 -5.98 17.54 9.52
CA ASP A 2 -5.15 16.33 9.55
C ASP A 2 -3.77 16.62 10.21
N ALA A 3 -2.97 15.57 10.44
CA ALA A 3 -1.67 15.72 11.07
C ALA A 3 -0.66 16.55 10.26
N SER A 4 -0.88 16.71 8.94
CA SER A 4 -0.08 17.54 8.03
C SER A 4 -0.57 18.99 7.94
N GLY A 5 -1.67 19.35 8.63
CA GLY A 5 -2.27 20.68 8.66
C GLY A 5 -3.39 20.90 7.63
N GLY A 6 -3.79 19.88 6.87
CA GLY A 6 -4.91 19.94 5.94
C GLY A 6 -6.25 20.14 6.66
N ALA A 7 -7.09 21.06 6.17
CA ALA A 7 -8.38 21.34 6.77
C ALA A 7 -9.33 20.14 6.69
N LEU A 8 -10.01 19.83 7.79
CA LEU A 8 -11.02 18.77 7.87
C LEU A 8 -12.35 19.35 8.37
N THR A 9 -13.44 18.69 8.00
CA THR A 9 -14.79 19.00 8.48
C THR A 9 -15.30 17.87 9.34
N LEU A 10 -15.84 18.19 10.52
CA LEU A 10 -16.46 17.18 11.39
C LEU A 10 -17.63 16.49 10.65
N THR A 11 -17.79 15.21 10.93
CA THR A 11 -18.96 14.44 10.45
C THR A 11 -20.21 14.87 11.17
N SER A 12 -20.08 15.19 12.47
CA SER A 12 -21.19 15.74 13.27
C SER A 12 -20.69 16.55 14.46
N GLY A 13 -21.54 17.46 14.96
CA GLY A 13 -21.30 18.29 16.13
C GLY A 13 -20.44 19.54 15.85
N PRO A 14 -19.97 20.25 16.89
CA PRO A 14 -20.22 19.98 18.32
C PRO A 14 -21.71 20.11 18.68
N THR A 15 -22.23 19.14 19.44
CA THR A 15 -23.64 19.13 19.91
C THR A 15 -23.66 19.05 21.42
N PHE A 16 -24.45 19.91 22.07
CA PHE A 16 -24.68 19.84 23.53
C PHE A 16 -25.23 18.47 23.93
N SER A 17 -24.61 17.86 24.92
CA SER A 17 -25.00 16.54 25.43
C SER A 17 -25.60 16.62 26.82
N SER A 18 -24.91 17.30 27.75
CA SER A 18 -25.36 17.43 29.14
C SER A 18 -24.73 18.61 29.86
N GLY A 19 -25.32 18.99 30.99
CA GLY A 19 -24.76 19.96 31.92
C GLY A 19 -24.94 19.47 33.37
N THR A 20 -23.98 19.78 34.24
CA THR A 20 -24.07 19.48 35.66
C THR A 20 -25.08 20.40 36.34
N ASN A 21 -25.77 19.90 37.39
CA ASN A 21 -26.70 20.66 38.24
C ASN A 21 -27.71 21.54 37.47
N GLY A 22 -28.16 21.08 36.27
CA GLY A 22 -29.13 21.79 35.47
C GLY A 22 -28.56 22.90 34.58
N ALA A 23 -27.21 23.01 34.45
CA ALA A 23 -26.59 23.88 33.47
C ALA A 23 -26.98 23.50 32.04
N THR A 24 -27.19 24.51 31.20
CA THR A 24 -27.61 24.34 29.79
C THR A 24 -26.74 25.20 28.88
N ALA A 25 -26.81 24.96 27.58
CA ALA A 25 -26.10 25.80 26.60
C ALA A 25 -26.49 27.28 26.66
N ALA A 26 -27.67 27.60 27.21
CA ALA A 26 -28.14 28.98 27.39
C ALA A 26 -27.67 29.61 28.72
N SER A 27 -27.26 28.80 29.71
CA SER A 27 -26.85 29.28 31.05
C SER A 27 -25.87 28.32 31.71
N LEU A 28 -24.67 28.80 31.95
CA LEU A 28 -23.60 28.09 32.68
C LEU A 28 -23.29 28.81 33.99
N PRO A 29 -23.83 28.36 35.16
CA PRO A 29 -23.51 28.91 36.42
C PRO A 29 -22.05 28.67 36.85
N PRO A 30 -21.49 29.46 37.75
CA PRO A 30 -20.14 29.25 38.27
C PRO A 30 -19.97 27.87 38.90
N GLY A 31 -18.89 27.16 38.55
CA GLY A 31 -18.57 25.80 39.03
C GLY A 31 -19.24 24.67 38.26
N GLU A 32 -20.14 24.98 37.33
CA GLU A 32 -20.83 23.96 36.52
C GLU A 32 -20.10 23.67 35.19
N THR A 33 -20.38 22.49 34.60
CA THR A 33 -19.76 22.01 33.37
C THR A 33 -20.80 21.70 32.32
N LEU A 34 -20.53 22.09 31.07
CA LEU A 34 -21.27 21.63 29.89
C LEU A 34 -20.45 20.61 29.11
N THR A 35 -21.09 19.54 28.67
CA THR A 35 -20.49 18.52 27.84
C THR A 35 -21.06 18.61 26.42
N TYR A 36 -20.15 18.64 25.43
CA TYR A 36 -20.47 18.59 24.00
C TYR A 36 -19.83 17.35 23.38
N THR A 37 -20.45 16.84 22.34
CA THR A 37 -19.94 15.70 21.57
C THR A 37 -19.76 16.11 20.12
N ALA A 38 -18.72 15.56 19.50
CA ALA A 38 -18.46 15.69 18.06
C ALA A 38 -17.87 14.40 17.51
N SER A 39 -18.01 14.17 16.20
CA SER A 39 -17.43 13.02 15.54
C SER A 39 -16.78 13.39 14.22
N PHE A 40 -15.76 12.64 13.85
CA PHE A 40 -15.10 12.69 12.56
C PHE A 40 -14.95 11.26 12.01
N THR A 41 -15.29 11.06 10.72
CA THR A 41 -15.09 9.78 10.04
C THR A 41 -13.70 9.74 9.43
N ILE A 42 -12.88 8.78 9.85
CA ILE A 42 -11.52 8.59 9.35
C ILE A 42 -11.56 8.25 7.85
N THR A 43 -10.79 8.99 7.07
CA THR A 43 -10.62 8.79 5.62
C THR A 43 -9.22 8.30 5.31
N GLN A 44 -9.02 7.74 4.10
CA GLN A 44 -7.68 7.33 3.66
C GLN A 44 -6.68 8.50 3.65
N ALA A 45 -7.13 9.70 3.31
CA ALA A 45 -6.27 10.90 3.36
C ALA A 45 -5.74 11.17 4.77
N VAL A 46 -6.58 11.02 5.80
CA VAL A 46 -6.19 11.18 7.20
C VAL A 46 -5.23 10.08 7.66
N ILE A 47 -5.44 8.83 7.23
CA ILE A 47 -4.50 7.73 7.50
C ILE A 47 -3.14 8.04 6.87
N ASN A 48 -3.13 8.47 5.61
CA ASN A 48 -1.91 8.85 4.90
C ASN A 48 -1.20 10.06 5.55
N ALA A 49 -1.94 10.97 6.18
CA ALA A 49 -1.40 12.12 6.89
C ALA A 49 -0.90 11.79 8.32
N GLY A 50 -1.16 10.56 8.81
CA GLY A 50 -0.72 10.11 10.13
C GLY A 50 -1.67 10.44 11.29
N GLY A 51 -2.88 10.96 11.03
CA GLY A 51 -3.89 11.22 12.04
C GLY A 51 -4.58 12.57 11.93
N VAL A 52 -5.22 12.96 13.02
CA VAL A 52 -5.96 14.23 13.14
C VAL A 52 -5.48 15.05 14.32
N LYS A 53 -5.61 16.37 14.19
CA LYS A 53 -5.47 17.36 15.26
C LYS A 53 -6.77 18.13 15.38
N ASN A 54 -7.28 18.30 16.57
CA ASN A 54 -8.53 18.98 16.81
C ASN A 54 -8.44 19.98 17.98
N THR A 55 -8.99 21.17 17.78
CA THR A 55 -9.22 22.18 18.82
C THR A 55 -10.69 22.58 18.81
N ALA A 56 -11.20 22.95 19.96
CA ALA A 56 -12.50 23.56 20.10
C ALA A 56 -12.38 24.93 20.79
N THR A 57 -13.24 25.88 20.44
CA THR A 57 -13.34 27.14 21.16
C THR A 57 -14.75 27.26 21.74
N ALA A 58 -14.84 27.34 23.04
CA ALA A 58 -16.07 27.68 23.74
C ALA A 58 -16.19 29.21 23.88
N SER A 59 -17.39 29.73 23.71
CA SER A 59 -17.64 31.15 23.93
C SER A 59 -19.02 31.39 24.54
N GLY A 60 -19.14 32.42 25.37
CA GLY A 60 -20.37 32.83 26.01
C GLY A 60 -20.40 34.34 26.30
N LYS A 61 -21.46 34.78 26.98
CA LYS A 61 -21.62 36.16 27.42
C LYS A 61 -21.67 36.23 28.95
N ASP A 62 -20.94 37.19 29.50
CA ASP A 62 -21.08 37.56 30.92
C ASP A 62 -22.35 38.37 31.18
N PRO A 63 -22.76 38.68 32.42
CA PRO A 63 -23.91 39.49 32.71
C PRO A 63 -23.85 40.91 32.17
N ALA A 64 -22.67 41.44 31.85
CA ALA A 64 -22.47 42.74 31.22
C ALA A 64 -22.45 42.67 29.69
N ASN A 65 -22.78 41.49 29.14
CA ASN A 65 -22.83 41.20 27.68
C ASN A 65 -21.44 41.23 26.97
N ASN A 66 -20.36 41.15 27.73
CA ASN A 66 -19.02 40.98 27.16
C ASN A 66 -18.85 39.51 26.71
N THR A 67 -18.07 39.29 25.64
CA THR A 67 -17.71 37.94 25.22
C THR A 67 -16.60 37.38 26.11
N VAL A 68 -16.83 36.17 26.59
CA VAL A 68 -15.82 35.34 27.26
C VAL A 68 -15.60 34.12 26.35
N SER A 69 -14.35 33.78 26.10
CA SER A 69 -13.99 32.62 25.26
C SER A 69 -12.74 31.94 25.76
N ASP A 70 -12.68 30.64 25.51
CA ASP A 70 -11.56 29.81 25.86
C ASP A 70 -11.35 28.74 24.80
N GLN A 71 -10.09 28.41 24.44
CA GLN A 71 -9.72 27.35 23.54
C GLN A 71 -9.44 26.08 24.34
N SER A 72 -9.85 24.94 23.80
CA SER A 72 -9.64 23.64 24.44
C SER A 72 -8.17 23.33 24.67
N ASP A 73 -7.92 22.70 25.80
CA ASP A 73 -6.71 22.00 26.15
C ASP A 73 -6.90 20.49 25.97
N ASN A 74 -5.84 19.71 25.69
CA ASN A 74 -5.92 18.26 25.53
C ASN A 74 -5.98 17.51 26.88
N GLY A 75 -5.77 18.20 28.01
CA GLY A 75 -5.74 17.66 29.36
C GLY A 75 -4.46 16.88 29.71
N ASN A 76 -3.38 17.08 28.96
CA ASN A 76 -2.07 16.44 29.21
C ASN A 76 -0.97 17.47 29.43
N ASP A 77 -0.80 17.93 30.66
CA ASP A 77 0.24 18.92 31.03
C ASP A 77 1.67 18.35 31.06
N THR A 78 1.82 17.02 30.83
CA THR A 78 3.13 16.36 30.93
C THR A 78 4.00 16.53 29.68
N ASP A 79 3.44 17.01 28.57
CA ASP A 79 4.16 17.33 27.35
C ASP A 79 4.81 18.72 27.35
N GLY A 80 4.56 19.51 28.41
CA GLY A 80 5.13 20.85 28.60
C GLY A 80 4.23 21.98 28.11
N ASN A 81 3.07 21.70 27.56
CA ASN A 81 2.00 22.63 27.25
C ASN A 81 0.85 22.46 28.26
N THR A 82 0.41 23.52 28.89
CA THR A 82 -0.61 23.50 29.95
C THR A 82 -1.88 24.26 29.58
N THR A 83 -1.94 24.80 28.38
CA THR A 83 -3.08 25.62 27.92
C THR A 83 -3.18 25.62 26.39
N ASN A 84 -4.41 25.52 25.86
CA ASN A 84 -4.73 25.78 24.45
C ASN A 84 -3.99 24.90 23.46
N ASP A 85 -3.80 23.61 23.74
CA ASP A 85 -3.15 22.71 22.82
C ASP A 85 -4.12 21.76 22.08
N ASP A 86 -3.61 21.20 20.98
CA ASP A 86 -4.40 20.33 20.12
C ASP A 86 -4.64 18.95 20.74
N THR A 87 -5.88 18.47 20.72
CA THR A 87 -6.13 17.04 20.90
C THR A 87 -5.66 16.28 19.66
N VAL A 88 -4.62 15.46 19.80
CA VAL A 88 -4.00 14.71 18.71
C VAL A 88 -4.45 13.24 18.76
N THR A 89 -5.01 12.75 17.67
CA THR A 89 -5.28 11.31 17.46
C THR A 89 -4.34 10.80 16.36
N ALA A 90 -3.26 10.15 16.78
CA ALA A 90 -2.31 9.54 15.85
C ALA A 90 -2.88 8.26 15.23
N ILE A 91 -2.65 8.07 13.93
CA ILE A 91 -2.98 6.86 13.18
C ILE A 91 -1.69 6.33 12.57
N GLY A 92 -1.22 5.17 13.07
CA GLY A 92 0.03 4.56 12.61
C GLY A 92 -0.03 4.11 11.16
N ALA A 93 0.96 4.49 10.35
CA ALA A 93 1.18 3.95 9.03
C ALA A 93 1.80 2.55 9.11
N ALA A 94 1.26 1.62 8.35
CA ALA A 94 1.77 0.25 8.17
C ALA A 94 1.84 -0.06 6.67
N PRO A 95 2.83 0.48 5.94
CA PRO A 95 2.99 0.24 4.53
C PRO A 95 3.45 -1.20 4.27
N ALA A 96 2.83 -1.89 3.31
CA ALA A 96 3.22 -3.25 2.92
C ALA A 96 2.80 -3.57 1.48
N LEU A 97 3.61 -4.32 0.77
CA LEU A 97 3.30 -4.89 -0.55
C LEU A 97 3.31 -6.42 -0.46
N LYS A 98 2.54 -7.07 -1.33
CA LYS A 98 2.67 -8.49 -1.67
C LYS A 98 2.75 -8.61 -3.19
N THR A 99 3.83 -9.22 -3.66
CA THR A 99 4.12 -9.43 -5.08
C THR A 99 4.03 -10.93 -5.40
N VAL A 100 3.27 -11.27 -6.45
CA VAL A 100 3.19 -12.65 -6.96
C VAL A 100 3.54 -12.62 -8.43
N LYS A 101 4.36 -13.58 -8.88
CA LYS A 101 4.75 -13.74 -10.28
C LYS A 101 4.45 -15.15 -10.73
N THR A 102 3.70 -15.27 -11.82
CA THR A 102 3.38 -16.55 -12.44
C THR A 102 3.88 -16.60 -13.87
N ALA A 103 4.15 -17.80 -14.38
CA ALA A 103 4.57 -18.03 -15.74
C ALA A 103 3.61 -18.96 -16.49
N THR A 104 3.43 -18.69 -17.78
CA THR A 104 2.75 -19.59 -18.72
C THR A 104 3.60 -19.76 -19.97
N SER A 105 3.84 -21.01 -20.39
CA SER A 105 4.51 -21.31 -21.65
C SER A 105 3.55 -22.02 -22.60
N THR A 106 3.55 -21.62 -23.87
CA THR A 106 2.73 -22.27 -24.92
C THR A 106 3.47 -23.37 -25.67
N GLY A 107 4.76 -23.54 -25.38
CA GLY A 107 5.61 -24.56 -26.00
C GLY A 107 6.98 -24.69 -25.31
N SER A 108 7.82 -25.58 -25.89
CA SER A 108 9.17 -25.88 -25.36
C SER A 108 10.26 -25.79 -26.44
N LYS A 109 9.96 -25.15 -27.56
CA LYS A 109 10.87 -25.05 -28.73
C LYS A 109 11.51 -23.67 -28.76
N VAL A 110 12.63 -23.58 -29.45
CA VAL A 110 13.25 -22.28 -29.77
C VAL A 110 12.23 -21.39 -30.50
N GLY A 111 12.05 -20.17 -30.00
CA GLY A 111 11.11 -19.18 -30.51
C GLY A 111 9.76 -19.14 -29.78
N ASP A 112 9.40 -20.17 -29.00
CA ASP A 112 8.18 -20.16 -28.20
C ASP A 112 8.27 -19.14 -27.06
N PRO A 113 7.18 -18.44 -26.70
CA PRO A 113 7.19 -17.47 -25.60
C PRO A 113 6.93 -18.13 -24.25
N ILE A 114 7.61 -17.62 -23.22
CA ILE A 114 7.20 -17.71 -21.82
C ILE A 114 6.62 -16.35 -21.45
N ASN A 115 5.36 -16.32 -21.03
CA ASN A 115 4.68 -15.11 -20.62
C ASN A 115 4.59 -15.07 -19.11
N TYR A 116 4.92 -13.92 -18.51
CA TYR A 116 4.86 -13.66 -17.08
C TYR A 116 3.75 -12.69 -16.75
N THR A 117 3.02 -13.00 -15.68
CA THR A 117 2.09 -12.08 -15.04
C THR A 117 2.61 -11.78 -13.65
N ILE A 118 2.76 -10.48 -13.33
CA ILE A 118 3.24 -10.01 -12.04
C ILE A 118 2.13 -9.18 -11.42
N THR A 119 1.67 -9.56 -10.24
CA THR A 119 0.69 -8.80 -9.47
C THR A 119 1.36 -8.18 -8.26
N VAL A 120 1.06 -6.91 -7.98
CA VAL A 120 1.56 -6.15 -6.83
C VAL A 120 0.36 -5.64 -6.06
N LYS A 121 0.11 -6.22 -4.89
CA LYS A 121 -0.99 -5.84 -4.00
C LYS A 121 -0.49 -4.97 -2.85
N ASN A 122 -1.20 -3.88 -2.56
CA ASN A 122 -1.00 -3.14 -1.32
C ASN A 122 -1.73 -3.85 -0.18
N THR A 123 -0.98 -4.48 0.72
CA THR A 123 -1.49 -5.17 1.91
C THR A 123 -1.41 -4.32 3.18
N GLY A 124 -0.86 -3.11 3.07
CA GLY A 124 -0.78 -2.12 4.13
C GLY A 124 -2.05 -1.29 4.31
N ASN A 125 -1.96 -0.27 5.16
CA ASN A 125 -3.06 0.66 5.45
C ASN A 125 -2.87 2.06 4.86
N VAL A 126 -1.75 2.33 4.17
CA VAL A 126 -1.46 3.62 3.52
C VAL A 126 -1.30 3.44 2.01
N THR A 127 -1.59 4.50 1.26
CA THR A 127 -1.40 4.50 -0.20
C THR A 127 0.09 4.42 -0.54
N ILE A 128 0.46 3.54 -1.45
CA ILE A 128 1.81 3.44 -2.01
C ILE A 128 1.83 4.16 -3.35
N SER A 129 2.82 5.03 -3.54
CA SER A 129 3.01 5.79 -4.77
C SER A 129 4.26 5.36 -5.54
N ASN A 130 4.31 5.73 -6.83
CA ASN A 130 5.47 5.48 -7.72
C ASN A 130 5.93 4.02 -7.72
N VAL A 131 4.96 3.09 -7.86
CA VAL A 131 5.25 1.66 -7.90
C VAL A 131 6.00 1.30 -9.19
N THR A 132 7.13 0.64 -9.03
CA THR A 132 7.98 0.11 -10.11
C THR A 132 8.20 -1.38 -9.90
N VAL A 133 8.45 -2.11 -10.97
CA VAL A 133 8.79 -3.54 -10.95
C VAL A 133 10.12 -3.74 -11.67
N ALA A 134 11.12 -4.22 -10.97
CA ALA A 134 12.37 -4.72 -11.53
C ALA A 134 12.30 -6.25 -11.69
N ASP A 135 12.96 -6.79 -12.71
CA ASP A 135 12.93 -8.22 -13.04
C ASP A 135 14.34 -8.79 -13.14
N THR A 136 14.53 -10.00 -12.65
CA THR A 136 15.78 -10.75 -12.75
C THR A 136 15.49 -12.13 -13.32
N LEU A 137 15.99 -12.38 -14.54
CA LEU A 137 15.83 -13.63 -15.25
C LEU A 137 17.17 -14.34 -15.39
N THR A 138 17.20 -15.64 -15.09
CA THR A 138 18.35 -16.51 -15.31
C THR A 138 17.94 -17.80 -16.01
N ASP A 139 18.88 -18.48 -16.65
CA ASP A 139 18.67 -19.87 -17.01
C ASP A 139 18.73 -20.79 -15.76
N ALA A 140 18.34 -22.04 -15.92
CA ALA A 140 18.33 -23.00 -14.79
C ALA A 140 19.72 -23.26 -14.19
N SER A 141 20.80 -22.91 -14.90
CA SER A 141 22.20 -23.03 -14.46
C SER A 141 22.71 -21.74 -13.78
N GLY A 142 21.90 -20.67 -13.71
CA GLY A 142 22.23 -19.38 -13.11
C GLY A 142 22.83 -18.36 -14.08
N GLY A 143 22.90 -18.65 -15.39
CA GLY A 143 23.32 -17.70 -16.41
C GLY A 143 22.32 -16.55 -16.57
N ALA A 144 22.78 -15.30 -16.49
CA ALA A 144 21.90 -14.13 -16.62
C ALA A 144 21.26 -14.02 -18.03
N LEU A 145 19.97 -13.73 -18.05
CA LEU A 145 19.16 -13.56 -19.26
C LEU A 145 18.48 -12.18 -19.24
N THR A 146 18.02 -11.78 -20.44
CA THR A 146 17.25 -10.53 -20.60
C THR A 146 15.86 -10.89 -21.12
N LEU A 147 14.83 -10.31 -20.52
CA LEU A 147 13.46 -10.42 -21.00
C LEU A 147 13.36 -9.93 -22.46
N THR A 148 12.49 -10.54 -23.24
CA THR A 148 12.13 -10.09 -24.60
C THR A 148 11.29 -8.81 -24.52
N SER A 149 10.41 -8.71 -23.51
CA SER A 149 9.62 -7.51 -23.25
C SER A 149 9.19 -7.39 -21.77
N GLY A 150 8.94 -6.16 -21.34
CA GLY A 150 8.44 -5.83 -19.98
C GLY A 150 9.52 -5.78 -18.91
N PRO A 151 9.14 -5.73 -17.61
CA PRO A 151 7.77 -5.62 -17.09
C PRO A 151 7.05 -4.35 -17.53
N THR A 152 5.81 -4.47 -18.00
CA THR A 152 4.98 -3.34 -18.45
C THR A 152 3.67 -3.35 -17.68
N PHE A 153 3.26 -2.18 -17.13
CA PHE A 153 1.97 -2.02 -16.46
C PHE A 153 0.82 -2.37 -17.44
N SER A 154 -0.09 -3.22 -17.01
CA SER A 154 -1.24 -3.68 -17.79
C SER A 154 -2.56 -3.13 -17.25
N SER A 155 -2.79 -3.26 -15.94
CA SER A 155 -4.05 -2.83 -15.32
C SER A 155 -3.91 -2.63 -13.81
N GLY A 156 -4.90 -1.95 -13.21
CA GLY A 156 -5.05 -1.86 -11.76
C GLY A 156 -6.52 -2.03 -11.37
N THR A 157 -6.77 -2.64 -10.22
CA THR A 157 -8.12 -2.78 -9.67
C THR A 157 -8.65 -1.41 -9.21
N ASN A 158 -9.97 -1.18 -9.36
CA ASN A 158 -10.65 0.04 -8.93
C ASN A 158 -9.95 1.36 -9.35
N GLY A 159 -9.29 1.36 -10.51
CA GLY A 159 -8.58 2.53 -11.02
C GLY A 159 -7.20 2.79 -10.39
N ALA A 160 -6.64 1.83 -9.64
CA ALA A 160 -5.27 1.91 -9.15
C ALA A 160 -4.27 1.99 -10.30
N THR A 161 -3.21 2.76 -10.12
CA THR A 161 -2.13 2.97 -11.09
C THR A 161 -0.77 2.86 -10.41
N ALA A 162 0.30 2.78 -11.20
CA ALA A 162 1.67 2.82 -10.68
C ALA A 162 1.95 4.11 -9.88
N ALA A 163 1.29 5.22 -10.21
CA ALA A 163 1.41 6.47 -9.47
C ALA A 163 0.68 6.46 -8.13
N SER A 164 -0.37 5.62 -7.98
CA SER A 164 -1.17 5.56 -6.76
C SER A 164 -1.80 4.18 -6.61
N LEU A 165 -1.35 3.43 -5.60
CA LEU A 165 -1.85 2.11 -5.22
C LEU A 165 -2.47 2.20 -3.82
N PRO A 166 -3.80 2.39 -3.70
CA PRO A 166 -4.49 2.43 -2.41
C PRO A 166 -4.44 1.09 -1.68
N PRO A 167 -4.69 1.05 -0.36
CA PRO A 167 -4.82 -0.19 0.41
C PRO A 167 -5.84 -1.17 -0.17
N GLY A 168 -5.46 -2.44 -0.23
CA GLY A 168 -6.29 -3.53 -0.76
C GLY A 168 -6.26 -3.70 -2.27
N GLU A 169 -5.82 -2.68 -3.03
CA GLU A 169 -5.80 -2.69 -4.49
C GLU A 169 -4.57 -3.41 -5.04
N THR A 170 -4.67 -3.83 -6.32
CA THR A 170 -3.65 -4.64 -7.00
C THR A 170 -3.31 -4.04 -8.36
N LEU A 171 -2.03 -3.96 -8.68
CA LEU A 171 -1.51 -3.67 -10.02
C LEU A 171 -1.13 -4.97 -10.71
N THR A 172 -1.33 -5.05 -12.02
CA THR A 172 -0.89 -6.14 -12.86
C THR A 172 0.11 -5.64 -13.91
N TYR A 173 1.21 -6.35 -14.01
CA TYR A 173 2.26 -6.14 -15.02
C TYR A 173 2.41 -7.41 -15.85
N THR A 174 2.87 -7.25 -17.09
CA THR A 174 3.19 -8.35 -17.99
C THR A 174 4.62 -8.26 -18.49
N ALA A 175 5.24 -9.41 -18.68
CA ALA A 175 6.57 -9.53 -19.27
C ALA A 175 6.63 -10.80 -20.13
N SER A 176 7.64 -10.92 -21.00
CA SER A 176 7.84 -12.14 -21.78
C SER A 176 9.33 -12.42 -22.04
N PHE A 177 9.62 -13.71 -22.24
CA PHE A 177 10.91 -14.20 -22.68
C PHE A 177 10.74 -15.18 -23.83
N THR A 178 11.55 -15.09 -24.86
CA THR A 178 11.55 -16.02 -25.99
C THR A 178 12.56 -17.12 -25.77
N ILE A 179 12.12 -18.39 -25.79
CA ILE A 179 12.96 -19.57 -25.56
C ILE A 179 14.09 -19.62 -26.57
N THR A 180 15.32 -19.78 -26.10
CA THR A 180 16.52 -19.98 -26.90
C THR A 180 17.05 -21.41 -26.75
N GLN A 181 17.91 -21.86 -27.68
CA GLN A 181 18.55 -23.16 -27.57
C GLN A 181 19.41 -23.30 -26.31
N ALA A 182 20.05 -22.21 -25.86
CA ALA A 182 20.83 -22.18 -24.64
C ALA A 182 19.99 -22.50 -23.41
N VAL A 183 18.77 -21.93 -23.33
CA VAL A 183 17.81 -22.17 -22.26
C VAL A 183 17.29 -23.61 -22.27
N ILE A 184 17.00 -24.19 -23.44
CA ILE A 184 16.64 -25.60 -23.56
C ILE A 184 17.78 -26.50 -23.04
N ASN A 185 19.02 -26.19 -23.43
CA ASN A 185 20.20 -26.96 -22.99
C ASN A 185 20.45 -26.82 -21.46
N ALA A 186 20.09 -25.68 -20.87
CA ALA A 186 20.19 -25.43 -19.43
C ALA A 186 19.03 -26.06 -18.62
N GLY A 187 17.95 -26.51 -19.29
CA GLY A 187 16.80 -27.16 -18.65
C GLY A 187 15.67 -26.22 -18.25
N GLY A 188 15.75 -24.92 -18.59
CA GLY A 188 14.69 -23.95 -18.31
C GLY A 188 15.18 -22.59 -17.82
N VAL A 189 14.29 -21.86 -17.21
CA VAL A 189 14.54 -20.52 -16.66
C VAL A 189 14.00 -20.38 -15.24
N LYS A 190 14.59 -19.45 -14.48
CA LYS A 190 14.17 -18.97 -13.17
C LYS A 190 14.00 -17.47 -13.24
N ASN A 191 12.93 -16.97 -12.67
CA ASN A 191 12.61 -15.55 -12.77
C ASN A 191 12.04 -15.01 -11.46
N THR A 192 12.56 -13.88 -10.98
CA THR A 192 12.05 -13.12 -9.84
C THR A 192 11.72 -11.70 -10.25
N ALA A 193 10.73 -11.11 -9.58
CA ALA A 193 10.43 -9.70 -9.71
C ALA A 193 10.50 -9.02 -8.34
N THR A 194 10.96 -7.77 -8.31
CA THR A 194 10.93 -6.95 -7.09
C THR A 194 10.07 -5.72 -7.37
N ALA A 195 8.94 -5.63 -6.67
CA ALA A 195 8.14 -4.41 -6.65
C ALA A 195 8.68 -3.43 -5.62
N SER A 196 8.66 -2.14 -5.93
CA SER A 196 9.06 -1.06 -5.02
C SER A 196 8.17 0.14 -5.21
N GLY A 197 7.88 0.85 -4.13
CA GLY A 197 7.10 2.09 -4.15
C GLY A 197 7.46 2.99 -2.97
N LYS A 198 6.70 4.07 -2.80
CA LYS A 198 6.89 5.04 -1.72
C LYS A 198 5.65 5.15 -0.86
N ASP A 199 5.83 5.09 0.47
CA ASP A 199 4.79 5.44 1.43
C ASP A 199 4.57 6.97 1.50
N PRO A 200 3.56 7.47 2.23
CA PRO A 200 3.32 8.90 2.36
C PRO A 200 4.46 9.69 3.03
N ALA A 201 5.30 9.03 3.84
CA ALA A 201 6.50 9.63 4.43
C ALA A 201 7.72 9.55 3.51
N ASN A 202 7.54 9.10 2.24
CA ASN A 202 8.58 8.94 1.23
C ASN A 202 9.61 7.84 1.54
N ASN A 203 9.31 6.91 2.46
CA ASN A 203 10.14 5.73 2.67
C ASN A 203 9.89 4.71 1.55
N THR A 204 10.92 3.93 1.21
CA THR A 204 10.77 2.83 0.25
C THR A 204 10.07 1.65 0.90
N VAL A 205 9.04 1.16 0.23
CA VAL A 205 8.37 -0.11 0.51
C VAL A 205 8.65 -1.05 -0.64
N SER A 206 9.14 -2.25 -0.37
CA SER A 206 9.48 -3.21 -1.43
C SER A 206 9.12 -4.62 -1.02
N ASP A 207 8.89 -5.46 -2.04
CA ASP A 207 8.60 -6.87 -1.88
C ASP A 207 9.10 -7.66 -3.08
N GLN A 208 9.72 -8.82 -2.84
CA GLN A 208 10.16 -9.76 -3.88
C GLN A 208 9.01 -10.73 -4.18
N SER A 209 8.87 -11.10 -5.43
CA SER A 209 7.80 -11.99 -5.87
C SER A 209 7.92 -13.39 -5.28
N ASP A 210 6.76 -13.91 -4.94
CA ASP A 210 6.43 -15.31 -4.70
C ASP A 210 5.87 -15.91 -6.01
N ASP A 211 6.02 -17.21 -6.25
CA ASP A 211 5.50 -17.86 -7.46
C ASP A 211 4.00 -18.19 -7.39
N GLY A 212 3.42 -18.07 -6.18
CA GLY A 212 2.00 -18.32 -5.92
C GLY A 212 1.67 -19.78 -5.68
N ASP A 213 2.67 -20.65 -5.49
CA ASP A 213 2.50 -22.07 -5.16
C ASP A 213 3.04 -22.38 -3.75
N ASP A 214 2.23 -22.17 -2.72
CA ASP A 214 2.57 -22.45 -1.34
C ASP A 214 2.67 -23.98 -1.04
N ALA A 215 2.33 -24.86 -2.00
CA ALA A 215 2.31 -26.32 -1.80
C ALA A 215 3.72 -26.94 -1.82
N ASP A 216 4.70 -26.26 -2.36
CA ASP A 216 6.11 -26.70 -2.37
C ASP A 216 6.84 -26.48 -1.01
N GLY A 217 6.17 -25.79 -0.06
CA GLY A 217 6.68 -25.51 1.29
C GLY A 217 7.38 -24.16 1.43
N ASN A 218 7.52 -23.37 0.37
CA ASN A 218 7.90 -21.97 0.39
C ASN A 218 6.65 -21.09 0.20
N THR A 219 6.47 -20.08 1.03
CA THR A 219 5.26 -19.23 1.05
C THR A 219 5.59 -17.76 0.80
N THR A 220 6.86 -17.46 0.58
CA THR A 220 7.34 -16.07 0.39
C THR A 220 8.65 -16.02 -0.40
N ASN A 221 8.74 -15.09 -1.33
CA ASN A 221 9.98 -14.71 -2.00
C ASN A 221 10.66 -15.84 -2.79
N ASP A 222 9.90 -16.72 -3.43
CA ASP A 222 10.51 -17.74 -4.25
C ASP A 222 10.48 -17.46 -5.76
N GLU A 223 11.34 -18.21 -6.48
CA GLU A 223 11.54 -18.00 -7.91
C GLU A 223 10.43 -18.66 -8.71
N THR A 224 9.87 -17.96 -9.68
CA THR A 224 9.01 -18.56 -10.69
C THR A 224 9.85 -19.42 -11.64
N VAL A 225 9.77 -20.74 -11.51
CA VAL A 225 10.54 -21.70 -12.30
C VAL A 225 9.74 -22.18 -13.51
N THR A 226 10.33 -22.11 -14.71
CA THR A 226 9.78 -22.73 -15.92
C THR A 226 10.74 -23.78 -16.44
N SER A 227 10.46 -25.05 -16.17
CA SER A 227 11.26 -26.19 -16.67
C SER A 227 11.00 -26.43 -18.16
N ILE A 228 12.06 -26.65 -18.93
CA ILE A 228 12.00 -26.95 -20.36
C ILE A 228 12.77 -28.23 -20.61
N GLY A 229 12.04 -29.30 -20.95
CA GLY A 229 12.64 -30.59 -21.23
C GLY A 229 13.38 -30.62 -22.58
N ALA A 230 14.65 -31.01 -22.56
CA ALA A 230 15.39 -31.30 -23.78
C ALA A 230 15.07 -32.72 -24.29
N THR A 231 14.72 -32.85 -25.58
CA THR A 231 14.55 -34.16 -26.24
C THR A 231 15.66 -34.33 -27.26
N ALA A 232 16.60 -35.24 -27.00
CA ALA A 232 17.64 -35.59 -27.95
C ALA A 232 17.20 -36.73 -28.83
N ALA A 233 17.26 -36.56 -30.15
CA ALA A 233 16.99 -37.61 -31.12
C ALA A 233 18.03 -37.56 -32.25
N LEU A 234 18.46 -38.74 -32.70
CA LEU A 234 19.32 -38.91 -33.88
C LEU A 234 18.57 -39.78 -34.91
N ASP A 235 18.56 -39.36 -36.14
CA ASP A 235 18.14 -40.17 -37.25
C ASP A 235 19.34 -40.39 -38.19
N THR A 236 19.66 -41.64 -38.45
CA THR A 236 20.81 -42.02 -39.30
C THR A 236 20.31 -42.75 -40.52
N VAL A 237 20.47 -42.15 -41.70
CA VAL A 237 20.15 -42.76 -43.02
C VAL A 237 21.45 -43.11 -43.72
N LYS A 238 21.59 -44.41 -44.13
CA LYS A 238 22.66 -44.87 -45.01
C LYS A 238 22.08 -45.22 -46.37
N THR A 239 22.53 -44.57 -47.42
CA THR A 239 22.19 -44.91 -48.80
C THR A 239 23.35 -45.65 -49.44
N ALA A 240 23.08 -46.75 -50.19
CA ALA A 240 24.05 -47.44 -51.06
C ALA A 240 24.02 -46.75 -52.43
N ALA A 241 25.20 -46.49 -53.03
CA ALA A 241 25.35 -46.10 -54.43
C ALA A 241 25.33 -47.27 -55.37
#